data_e4a17c1f250f367a53178a92e39ff00e
#
_entry.id   e4a17c1f250f367a53178a92e39ff00e
#
_cell.length_a   1.000
_cell.length_b   1.000
_cell.length_c   1.000
_cell.angle_alpha   90.00
_cell.angle_beta   90.00
_cell.angle_gamma   90.00
#
_symmetry.space_group_name_H-M   'P 1'
#
loop_
_entity.id
_entity.type
_entity.pdbx_description
1 polymer ?
#
loop_
_entity_poly.entity_id
_entity_poly.type
_entity_poly.pdbx_seq_one_letter_code
_entity_poly.pdbx_strand_id
1 'polypeptide(L)'
;SNRISRTLNRIVNSRFHTPNWEISNIPVLQALLINIPATSDQPARQYVMNSLTGAWTRFNLPMRCSGLSGGKLYFGTTDGRVCVYGDVTRDDVKRDGTGGLEIICSMFSAYNYFGDPTTNKHYKMVRPIFQAVTPPGYKLRLNVDYDLTALGGNPPAPGPEGDQYLWNAINSLWDQAFWASQGTNYHPWTGVTGLGFCAALLMKV
;
A
#
# COMPACT_ATOMS: atom_id res chain seq x y z
N SER A 1 -17.24 -10.90 3.36
CA SER A 1 -16.43 -11.47 4.47
C SER A 1 -15.86 -12.86 4.16
N ASN A 2 -16.52 -13.69 3.35
CA ASN A 2 -16.10 -15.08 3.10
C ASN A 2 -14.77 -15.29 2.33
N ARG A 3 -14.27 -14.30 1.59
CA ARG A 3 -13.00 -14.46 0.83
C ARG A 3 -11.76 -14.38 1.72
N ILE A 4 -11.77 -13.50 2.69
CA ILE A 4 -10.62 -13.30 3.60
C ILE A 4 -10.49 -14.48 4.53
N SER A 5 -11.61 -14.98 5.07
CA SER A 5 -11.60 -16.18 5.90
C SER A 5 -11.05 -17.42 5.16
N ARG A 6 -11.33 -17.59 3.87
CA ARG A 6 -10.75 -18.69 3.07
C ARG A 6 -9.24 -18.53 2.89
N THR A 7 -8.76 -17.30 2.63
CA THR A 7 -7.32 -17.05 2.49
C THR A 7 -6.59 -17.26 3.81
N LEU A 8 -7.12 -16.75 4.91
CA LEU A 8 -6.58 -16.97 6.24
C LEU A 8 -6.61 -18.45 6.60
N ASN A 9 -7.71 -19.16 6.37
CA ASN A 9 -7.81 -20.59 6.62
C ASN A 9 -6.79 -21.40 5.82
N ARG A 10 -6.55 -21.06 4.55
CA ARG A 10 -5.51 -21.72 3.74
C ARG A 10 -4.13 -21.49 4.34
N ILE A 11 -3.83 -20.29 4.80
CA ILE A 11 -2.55 -19.94 5.41
C ILE A 11 -2.40 -20.61 6.75
N VAL A 12 -3.43 -20.57 7.59
CA VAL A 12 -3.46 -21.30 8.85
C VAL A 12 -3.16 -22.77 8.60
N ASN A 13 -3.87 -23.42 7.69
CA ASN A 13 -3.69 -24.85 7.39
C ASN A 13 -2.30 -25.17 6.81
N SER A 14 -1.67 -24.24 6.08
CA SER A 14 -0.33 -24.44 5.51
C SER A 14 0.81 -24.13 6.48
N ARG A 15 0.55 -23.36 7.54
CA ARG A 15 1.57 -22.86 8.46
C ARG A 15 1.27 -23.08 9.94
N PHE A 16 0.26 -23.85 10.30
CA PHE A 16 -0.13 -24.04 11.70
C PHE A 16 0.98 -24.69 12.56
N HIS A 17 1.90 -25.43 11.95
CA HIS A 17 3.08 -25.98 12.63
C HIS A 17 4.23 -24.96 12.80
N THR A 18 4.14 -23.76 12.17
CA THR A 18 5.17 -22.73 12.36
C THR A 18 5.03 -22.14 13.76
N PRO A 19 6.04 -22.22 14.62
CA PRO A 19 5.98 -21.62 15.95
C PRO A 19 6.03 -20.09 15.88
N ASN A 20 5.72 -19.43 17.00
CA ASN A 20 5.87 -17.98 17.19
C ASN A 20 4.99 -17.10 16.30
N TRP A 21 3.76 -17.50 16.07
CA TRP A 21 2.75 -16.56 15.57
C TRP A 21 2.45 -15.51 16.64
N GLU A 22 2.37 -14.27 16.22
CA GLU A 22 2.05 -13.15 17.10
C GLU A 22 0.85 -12.38 16.61
N ILE A 23 0.02 -11.94 17.55
CA ILE A 23 -1.10 -11.03 17.28
C ILE A 23 -0.90 -9.79 18.13
N SER A 24 -0.77 -8.64 17.46
CA SER A 24 -0.60 -7.34 18.11
C SER A 24 -1.74 -6.40 17.73
N ASN A 25 -2.38 -5.83 18.74
CA ASN A 25 -3.33 -4.75 18.52
C ASN A 25 -2.57 -3.42 18.57
N ILE A 26 -2.69 -2.61 17.54
CA ILE A 26 -2.01 -1.31 17.40
C ILE A 26 -3.07 -0.20 17.44
N PRO A 27 -3.44 0.32 18.63
CA PRO A 27 -4.55 1.26 18.77
C PRO A 27 -4.34 2.55 17.96
N VAL A 28 -3.13 3.08 17.91
CA VAL A 28 -2.79 4.32 17.20
C VAL A 28 -3.09 4.22 15.70
N LEU A 29 -2.88 3.03 15.12
CA LEU A 29 -3.16 2.77 13.70
C LEU A 29 -4.56 2.17 13.49
N GLN A 30 -5.31 1.94 14.59
CA GLN A 30 -6.59 1.23 14.56
C GLN A 30 -6.49 -0.08 13.78
N ALA A 31 -5.43 -0.83 14.06
CA ALA A 31 -5.07 -2.01 13.29
C ALA A 31 -4.78 -3.22 14.19
N LEU A 32 -5.21 -4.37 13.73
CA LEU A 32 -4.83 -5.68 14.26
C LEU A 32 -3.79 -6.29 13.31
N LEU A 33 -2.61 -6.57 13.83
CA LEU A 33 -1.51 -7.18 13.07
C LEU A 33 -1.37 -8.64 13.47
N ILE A 34 -1.39 -9.52 12.49
CA ILE A 34 -1.05 -10.95 12.65
C ILE A 34 0.30 -11.17 11.96
N ASN A 35 1.32 -11.47 12.75
CA ASN A 35 2.66 -11.77 12.26
C ASN A 35 2.86 -13.28 12.14
N ILE A 36 3.23 -13.73 10.96
CA ILE A 36 3.59 -15.12 10.65
C ILE A 36 5.08 -15.13 10.31
N PRO A 37 5.93 -15.69 11.18
CA PRO A 37 7.36 -15.66 10.96
C PRO A 37 7.79 -16.44 9.73
N ALA A 38 9.00 -16.14 9.23
CA ALA A 38 9.62 -16.86 8.13
C ALA A 38 9.91 -18.32 8.52
N THR A 39 9.84 -19.20 7.54
CA THR A 39 10.37 -20.57 7.60
C THR A 39 11.53 -20.71 6.61
N SER A 40 12.18 -21.89 6.57
CA SER A 40 13.22 -22.18 5.57
C SER A 40 12.73 -21.94 4.13
N ASP A 41 11.46 -22.23 3.87
CA ASP A 41 10.89 -22.28 2.52
C ASP A 41 10.00 -21.09 2.17
N GLN A 42 9.64 -20.28 3.17
CA GLN A 42 8.67 -19.19 2.97
C GLN A 42 9.03 -17.95 3.79
N PRO A 43 8.97 -16.75 3.18
CA PRO A 43 9.24 -15.49 3.87
C PRO A 43 8.20 -15.20 4.95
N ALA A 44 8.57 -14.34 5.90
CA ALA A 44 7.62 -13.77 6.86
C ALA A 44 6.48 -13.05 6.15
N ARG A 45 5.31 -13.07 6.75
CA ARG A 45 4.12 -12.37 6.23
C ARG A 45 3.33 -11.78 7.38
N GLN A 46 2.85 -10.58 7.18
CA GLN A 46 1.94 -9.93 8.11
C GLN A 46 0.59 -9.70 7.45
N TYR A 47 -0.46 -9.99 8.19
CA TYR A 47 -1.83 -9.62 7.82
C TYR A 47 -2.31 -8.55 8.78
N VAL A 48 -2.76 -7.44 8.21
CA VAL A 48 -3.20 -6.28 8.98
C VAL A 48 -4.66 -6.01 8.68
N MET A 49 -5.46 -5.96 9.72
CA MET A 49 -6.87 -5.61 9.64
C MET A 49 -7.07 -4.21 10.21
N ASN A 50 -7.71 -3.33 9.46
CA ASN A 50 -8.19 -2.08 10.01
C ASN A 50 -9.41 -2.36 10.90
N SER A 51 -9.35 -1.97 12.17
CA SER A 51 -10.39 -2.29 13.14
C SER A 51 -11.70 -1.51 12.95
N LEU A 52 -11.67 -0.38 12.23
CA LEU A 52 -12.86 0.39 11.91
C LEU A 52 -13.60 -0.15 10.69
N THR A 53 -12.87 -0.39 9.62
CA THR A 53 -13.46 -0.76 8.33
C THR A 53 -13.55 -2.27 8.13
N GLY A 54 -12.83 -3.06 8.92
CA GLY A 54 -12.67 -4.50 8.72
C GLY A 54 -11.88 -4.86 7.46
N ALA A 55 -11.26 -3.88 6.80
CA ALA A 55 -10.46 -4.11 5.62
C ALA A 55 -9.13 -4.79 5.97
N TRP A 56 -8.71 -5.73 5.13
CA TRP A 56 -7.48 -6.47 5.30
C TRP A 56 -6.43 -6.09 4.26
N THR A 57 -5.19 -6.01 4.71
CA THR A 57 -4.03 -5.83 3.85
C THR A 57 -2.92 -6.81 4.25
N ARG A 58 -1.93 -6.94 3.40
CA ARG A 58 -0.77 -7.79 3.64
C ARG A 58 0.51 -6.96 3.57
N PHE A 59 1.37 -7.13 4.57
CA PHE A 59 2.71 -6.57 4.59
C PHE A 59 3.75 -7.68 4.39
N ASN A 60 4.92 -7.31 3.90
CA ASN A 60 6.07 -8.18 3.69
C ASN A 60 7.29 -7.68 4.48
N LEU A 61 7.08 -7.30 5.73
CA LEU A 61 8.16 -6.85 6.60
C LEU A 61 9.02 -8.06 7.04
N PRO A 62 10.34 -7.91 7.22
CA PRO A 62 11.22 -8.96 7.72
C PRO A 62 11.06 -9.15 9.24
N MET A 63 9.82 -9.12 9.72
CA MET A 63 9.47 -9.14 11.15
C MET A 63 9.56 -10.55 11.70
N ARG A 64 10.32 -10.73 12.77
CA ARG A 64 10.43 -11.97 13.53
C ARG A 64 9.62 -11.94 14.81
N CYS A 65 9.67 -10.83 15.52
CA CYS A 65 8.92 -10.58 16.74
C CYS A 65 8.48 -9.12 16.78
N SER A 66 7.48 -8.80 17.57
CA SER A 66 6.96 -7.45 17.70
C SER A 66 6.66 -7.07 19.14
N GLY A 67 6.64 -5.78 19.43
CA GLY A 67 6.29 -5.24 20.74
C GLY A 67 5.82 -3.79 20.62
N LEU A 68 4.90 -3.41 21.50
CA LEU A 68 4.40 -2.03 21.58
C LEU A 68 5.08 -1.31 22.73
N SER A 69 5.59 -0.12 22.46
CA SER A 69 6.16 0.77 23.47
C SER A 69 5.89 2.22 23.11
N GLY A 70 5.35 3.00 24.07
CA GLY A 70 5.03 4.41 23.85
C GLY A 70 4.06 4.68 22.69
N GLY A 71 3.14 3.76 22.39
CA GLY A 71 2.22 3.85 21.26
C GLY A 71 2.81 3.51 19.89
N LYS A 72 4.11 3.20 19.81
CA LYS A 72 4.78 2.79 18.57
C LYS A 72 4.98 1.28 18.53
N LEU A 73 4.87 0.69 17.34
CA LEU A 73 5.18 -0.70 17.10
C LEU A 73 6.67 -0.84 16.79
N TYR A 74 7.36 -1.59 17.60
CA TYR A 74 8.76 -2.01 17.36
C TYR A 74 8.76 -3.46 16.91
N PHE A 75 9.69 -3.80 16.04
CA PHE A 75 9.85 -5.18 15.62
C PHE A 75 11.33 -5.54 15.43
N GLY A 76 11.66 -6.78 15.78
CA GLY A 76 12.95 -7.38 15.51
C GLY A 76 12.97 -8.06 14.15
N THR A 77 14.06 -7.85 13.40
CA THR A 77 14.25 -8.46 12.09
C THR A 77 15.09 -9.73 12.19
N THR A 78 15.11 -10.53 11.12
CA THR A 78 15.88 -11.77 11.05
C THR A 78 17.40 -11.53 11.01
N ASP A 79 17.82 -10.34 10.61
CA ASP A 79 19.23 -9.89 10.56
C ASP A 79 19.68 -9.19 11.84
N GLY A 80 18.89 -9.24 12.92
CA GLY A 80 19.26 -8.76 14.25
C GLY A 80 19.08 -7.25 14.47
N ARG A 81 18.35 -6.57 13.60
CA ARG A 81 18.00 -5.14 13.79
C ARG A 81 16.70 -4.99 14.55
N VAL A 82 16.55 -3.86 15.23
CA VAL A 82 15.28 -3.41 15.81
C VAL A 82 14.80 -2.21 15.02
N CYS A 83 13.60 -2.33 14.46
CA CYS A 83 12.98 -1.31 13.64
C CYS A 83 11.71 -0.78 14.31
N VAL A 84 11.35 0.48 14.01
CA VAL A 84 10.08 1.08 14.39
C VAL A 84 9.18 1.16 13.15
N TYR A 85 7.92 0.84 13.32
CA TYR A 85 6.94 0.90 12.24
C TYR A 85 6.27 2.28 12.18
N GLY A 86 6.22 2.87 10.99
CA GLY A 86 5.39 4.04 10.70
C GLY A 86 5.94 5.39 11.17
N ASP A 87 7.21 5.47 11.53
CA ASP A 87 7.83 6.73 12.01
C ASP A 87 8.30 7.63 10.86
N VAL A 88 8.44 7.08 9.65
CA VAL A 88 8.93 7.76 8.46
C VAL A 88 8.17 7.33 7.20
N THR A 89 8.27 8.11 6.13
CA THR A 89 7.58 7.88 4.86
C THR A 89 8.30 6.92 3.90
N ARG A 90 9.49 6.45 4.28
CA ARG A 90 10.31 5.51 3.53
C ARG A 90 10.58 4.26 4.35
N ASP A 91 10.80 3.15 3.67
CA ASP A 91 11.20 1.90 4.31
C ASP A 91 12.72 1.87 4.57
N ASP A 92 13.15 1.18 5.63
CA ASP A 92 14.56 0.97 5.99
C ASP A 92 15.40 2.25 6.16
N VAL A 93 14.80 3.32 6.65
CA VAL A 93 15.52 4.57 7.00
C VAL A 93 16.33 4.35 8.27
N LYS A 94 17.59 4.76 8.26
CA LYS A 94 18.46 4.72 9.42
C LYS A 94 18.05 5.76 10.46
N ARG A 95 18.50 5.57 11.72
CA ARG A 95 18.20 6.48 12.83
C ARG A 95 18.66 7.92 12.59
N ASP A 96 19.69 8.12 11.78
CA ASP A 96 20.22 9.43 11.39
C ASP A 96 19.42 10.12 10.27
N GLY A 97 18.33 9.48 9.80
CA GLY A 97 17.49 9.97 8.71
C GLY A 97 18.06 9.71 7.31
N THR A 98 19.22 9.05 7.22
CA THR A 98 19.83 8.72 5.91
C THR A 98 19.32 7.40 5.35
N GLY A 99 19.43 7.22 4.05
CA GLY A 99 18.99 6.02 3.34
C GLY A 99 17.46 5.99 3.17
N GLY A 100 16.94 4.81 3.06
CA GLY A 100 15.52 4.52 2.88
C GLY A 100 15.17 4.10 1.47
N LEU A 101 14.29 3.12 1.39
CA LEU A 101 13.74 2.58 0.17
C LEU A 101 12.33 3.11 -0.06
N GLU A 102 11.94 3.23 -1.30
CA GLU A 102 10.56 3.59 -1.64
C GLU A 102 9.60 2.46 -1.27
N ILE A 103 8.49 2.82 -0.64
CA ILE A 103 7.43 1.86 -0.30
C ILE A 103 6.54 1.70 -1.52
N ILE A 104 6.62 0.53 -2.15
CA ILE A 104 5.79 0.21 -3.30
C ILE A 104 4.50 -0.45 -2.82
N CYS A 105 3.38 0.22 -3.08
CA CYS A 105 2.05 -0.30 -2.78
C CYS A 105 1.38 -0.87 -4.03
N SER A 106 0.77 -2.04 -3.90
CA SER A 106 -0.02 -2.66 -4.98
C SER A 106 -1.45 -2.88 -4.51
N MET A 107 -2.39 -2.40 -5.28
CA MET A 107 -3.82 -2.55 -5.05
C MET A 107 -4.47 -3.31 -6.19
N PHE A 108 -5.37 -4.23 -5.85
CA PHE A 108 -6.25 -4.91 -6.78
C PHE A 108 -7.69 -4.76 -6.29
N SER A 109 -8.53 -4.05 -7.05
CA SER A 109 -9.93 -3.86 -6.69
C SER A 109 -10.74 -5.14 -6.87
N ALA A 110 -11.91 -5.19 -6.25
CA ALA A 110 -12.88 -6.23 -6.59
C ALA A 110 -13.39 -6.04 -8.02
N TYR A 111 -13.77 -7.14 -8.69
CA TYR A 111 -14.47 -7.08 -9.97
C TYR A 111 -15.84 -6.44 -9.80
N ASN A 112 -16.15 -5.50 -10.67
CA ASN A 112 -17.42 -4.78 -10.69
C ASN A 112 -18.06 -4.90 -12.07
N TYR A 113 -19.35 -5.16 -12.11
CA TYR A 113 -20.17 -5.21 -13.32
C TYR A 113 -20.70 -3.83 -13.74
N PHE A 114 -20.48 -2.79 -12.95
CA PHE A 114 -20.92 -1.42 -13.23
C PHE A 114 -22.42 -1.34 -13.57
N GLY A 115 -23.23 -2.02 -12.76
CA GLY A 115 -24.69 -1.99 -12.82
C GLY A 115 -25.34 -3.05 -13.69
N ASP A 116 -24.71 -3.48 -14.78
CA ASP A 116 -25.28 -4.48 -15.69
C ASP A 116 -24.31 -5.66 -15.91
N PRO A 117 -24.65 -6.86 -15.43
CA PRO A 117 -23.82 -8.05 -15.60
C PRO A 117 -23.99 -8.72 -16.98
N THR A 118 -25.00 -8.32 -17.78
CA THR A 118 -25.33 -9.00 -19.03
C THR A 118 -24.72 -8.33 -20.26
N THR A 119 -24.34 -7.05 -20.14
CA THR A 119 -23.83 -6.28 -21.27
C THR A 119 -22.30 -6.30 -21.27
N ASN A 120 -21.72 -6.60 -22.43
CA ASN A 120 -20.28 -6.50 -22.65
C ASN A 120 -19.88 -5.02 -22.79
N LYS A 121 -18.88 -4.60 -22.03
CA LYS A 121 -18.46 -3.19 -21.90
C LYS A 121 -17.05 -2.99 -22.44
N HIS A 122 -16.84 -1.89 -23.14
CA HIS A 122 -15.53 -1.46 -23.59
C HIS A 122 -15.00 -0.38 -22.64
N TYR A 123 -14.01 -0.75 -21.84
CA TYR A 123 -13.34 0.14 -20.90
C TYR A 123 -12.20 0.87 -21.60
N LYS A 124 -12.20 2.20 -21.59
CA LYS A 124 -11.22 3.02 -22.32
C LYS A 124 -10.36 3.88 -21.41
N MET A 125 -10.91 4.35 -20.31
CA MET A 125 -10.24 5.32 -19.44
C MET A 125 -10.54 5.03 -17.97
N VAL A 126 -9.55 5.32 -17.13
CA VAL A 126 -9.65 5.30 -15.66
C VAL A 126 -9.14 6.63 -15.13
N ARG A 127 -9.77 7.12 -14.09
CA ARG A 127 -9.37 8.35 -13.40
C ARG A 127 -9.06 8.04 -11.94
N PRO A 128 -7.81 7.72 -11.60
CA PRO A 128 -7.41 7.62 -10.20
C PRO A 128 -7.42 9.02 -9.56
N ILE A 129 -7.69 9.07 -8.28
CA ILE A 129 -7.62 10.30 -7.48
C ILE A 129 -6.59 10.08 -6.40
N PHE A 130 -5.53 10.89 -6.42
CA PHE A 130 -4.47 10.87 -5.42
C PHE A 130 -4.47 12.17 -4.65
N GLN A 131 -4.24 12.09 -3.37
CA GLN A 131 -3.87 13.24 -2.56
C GLN A 131 -2.38 13.09 -2.21
N ALA A 132 -1.56 13.95 -2.76
CA ALA A 132 -0.12 13.90 -2.60
C ALA A 132 0.51 15.29 -2.69
N VAL A 133 1.69 15.45 -2.12
CA VAL A 133 2.47 16.69 -2.22
C VAL A 133 3.08 16.84 -3.61
N THR A 134 3.54 15.72 -4.17
CA THR A 134 4.13 15.63 -5.51
C THR A 134 3.31 14.71 -6.40
N PRO A 135 3.34 14.89 -7.74
CA PRO A 135 2.68 13.97 -8.65
C PRO A 135 3.17 12.54 -8.41
N PRO A 136 2.30 11.60 -7.97
CA PRO A 136 2.74 10.24 -7.70
C PRO A 136 3.10 9.52 -8.99
N GLY A 137 4.18 8.76 -8.96
CA GLY A 137 4.46 7.77 -10.00
C GLY A 137 3.53 6.57 -9.81
N TYR A 138 2.82 6.16 -10.84
CA TYR A 138 1.92 5.01 -10.75
C TYR A 138 1.84 4.22 -12.05
N LYS A 139 1.48 2.95 -11.93
CA LYS A 139 1.08 2.09 -13.04
C LYS A 139 -0.34 1.62 -12.84
N LEU A 140 -1.08 1.56 -13.93
CA LEU A 140 -2.45 1.03 -13.96
C LEU A 140 -2.56 -0.10 -14.98
N ARG A 141 -3.39 -1.06 -14.66
CA ARG A 141 -3.89 -2.08 -15.57
C ARG A 141 -5.33 -2.40 -15.23
N LEU A 142 -6.14 -2.56 -16.25
CA LEU A 142 -7.50 -3.06 -16.10
C LEU A 142 -7.52 -4.55 -16.46
N ASN A 143 -7.96 -5.37 -15.54
CA ASN A 143 -8.25 -6.79 -15.78
C ASN A 143 -9.75 -6.96 -15.98
N VAL A 144 -10.14 -7.76 -16.95
CA VAL A 144 -11.53 -8.04 -17.28
C VAL A 144 -11.85 -9.51 -17.04
N ASP A 145 -13.13 -9.81 -16.80
CA ASP A 145 -13.65 -11.17 -16.72
C ASP A 145 -12.85 -12.14 -15.85
N TYR A 146 -12.46 -11.65 -14.66
CA TYR A 146 -11.72 -12.41 -13.65
C TYR A 146 -10.28 -12.79 -14.04
N ASP A 147 -9.67 -12.12 -15.01
CA ASP A 147 -8.24 -12.21 -15.27
C ASP A 147 -7.44 -11.78 -14.02
N LEU A 148 -6.57 -12.64 -13.52
CA LEU A 148 -5.75 -12.39 -12.33
C LEU A 148 -4.29 -12.05 -12.69
N THR A 149 -4.02 -11.67 -13.93
CA THR A 149 -2.67 -11.31 -14.34
C THR A 149 -2.15 -10.13 -13.55
N ALA A 150 -1.01 -10.30 -12.92
CA ALA A 150 -0.38 -9.28 -12.09
C ALA A 150 0.22 -8.13 -12.93
N LEU A 151 0.29 -6.95 -12.32
CA LEU A 151 0.98 -5.79 -12.89
C LEU A 151 2.48 -5.90 -12.64
N GLY A 152 3.25 -6.14 -13.71
CA GLY A 152 4.70 -6.28 -13.62
C GLY A 152 5.46 -4.94 -13.57
N GLY A 153 6.71 -5.01 -13.09
CA GLY A 153 7.61 -3.87 -13.00
C GLY A 153 7.26 -2.87 -11.88
N ASN A 154 8.17 -1.93 -11.63
CA ASN A 154 7.95 -0.86 -10.67
C ASN A 154 7.20 0.32 -11.31
N PRO A 155 6.51 1.17 -10.53
CA PRO A 155 5.98 2.43 -11.03
C PRO A 155 7.13 3.34 -11.50
N PRO A 156 6.88 4.31 -12.36
CA PRO A 156 7.86 5.35 -12.65
C PRO A 156 8.16 6.14 -11.37
N ALA A 157 9.32 6.77 -11.33
CA ALA A 157 9.65 7.69 -10.25
C ALA A 157 8.56 8.77 -10.12
N PRO A 158 8.27 9.25 -8.90
CA PRO A 158 7.39 10.41 -8.71
C PRO A 158 7.91 11.61 -9.51
N GLY A 159 7.00 12.46 -9.90
CA GLY A 159 7.36 13.74 -10.53
C GLY A 159 8.24 14.58 -9.59
N PRO A 160 8.93 15.60 -10.14
CA PRO A 160 9.71 16.51 -9.32
C PRO A 160 8.81 17.15 -8.26
N GLU A 161 9.36 17.30 -7.06
CA GLU A 161 8.70 18.12 -6.02
C GLU A 161 8.49 19.52 -6.59
N GLY A 162 7.24 19.94 -6.66
CA GLY A 162 6.96 21.35 -6.92
C GLY A 162 7.54 22.17 -5.78
N ASP A 163 8.19 23.28 -6.10
CA ASP A 163 8.77 24.18 -5.11
C ASP A 163 7.71 24.54 -4.07
N GLN A 164 7.84 23.98 -2.88
CA GLN A 164 7.01 24.36 -1.74
C GLN A 164 7.60 25.63 -1.14
N TYR A 165 7.07 26.77 -1.54
CA TYR A 165 7.45 28.04 -0.93
C TYR A 165 6.80 28.15 0.45
N LEU A 166 7.62 28.10 1.49
CA LEU A 166 7.23 28.49 2.84
C LEU A 166 7.11 30.02 2.88
N TRP A 167 6.16 30.56 3.64
CA TRP A 167 5.96 32.00 3.83
C TRP A 167 7.23 32.77 4.23
N ASN A 168 8.23 32.11 4.79
CA ASN A 168 9.52 32.64 5.23
C ASN A 168 10.68 32.31 4.28
N ALA A 169 10.44 31.70 3.14
CA ALA A 169 11.54 31.39 2.22
C ALA A 169 12.02 32.68 1.54
N ILE A 170 13.35 32.85 1.42
CA ILE A 170 13.99 34.03 0.82
C ILE A 170 13.49 34.32 -0.62
N ASN A 171 12.92 33.29 -1.29
CA ASN A 171 12.44 33.37 -2.66
C ASN A 171 10.91 33.38 -2.79
N SER A 172 10.16 33.53 -1.71
CA SER A 172 8.69 33.58 -1.75
C SER A 172 8.19 35.04 -1.93
N LEU A 173 8.39 35.60 -3.11
CA LEU A 173 7.81 36.88 -3.48
C LEU A 173 6.34 36.68 -3.83
N TRP A 174 5.47 37.62 -3.42
CA TRP A 174 4.01 37.58 -3.62
C TRP A 174 3.57 37.44 -5.08
N ASP A 175 4.38 37.88 -6.01
CA ASP A 175 4.13 37.84 -7.45
C ASP A 175 4.70 36.62 -8.15
N GLN A 176 5.53 35.81 -7.45
CA GLN A 176 6.23 34.66 -8.01
C GLN A 176 5.98 33.34 -7.25
N ALA A 177 5.40 33.41 -6.06
CA ALA A 177 5.14 32.26 -5.24
C ALA A 177 3.76 31.64 -5.57
N PHE A 178 3.74 30.37 -5.85
CA PHE A 178 2.49 29.61 -5.97
C PHE A 178 2.03 29.14 -4.59
N TRP A 179 0.74 29.24 -4.33
CA TRP A 179 0.13 28.69 -3.13
C TRP A 179 0.25 27.16 -3.15
N ALA A 180 1.18 26.59 -2.42
CA ALA A 180 1.26 25.15 -2.23
C ALA A 180 0.29 24.75 -1.12
N SER A 181 -0.81 24.10 -1.45
CA SER A 181 -1.63 23.42 -0.46
C SER A 181 -0.90 22.17 0.03
N GLN A 182 -0.99 21.88 1.32
CA GLN A 182 -0.56 20.57 1.86
C GLN A 182 -1.45 19.47 1.25
N GLY A 183 -0.99 18.89 0.16
CA GLY A 183 -1.68 17.83 -0.57
C GLY A 183 -2.57 18.37 -1.70
N THR A 184 -2.05 18.30 -2.91
CA THR A 184 -2.81 18.55 -4.13
C THR A 184 -3.53 17.29 -4.56
N ASN A 185 -4.77 17.42 -5.01
CA ASN A 185 -5.51 16.30 -5.58
C ASN A 185 -5.09 16.12 -7.05
N TYR A 186 -4.38 15.03 -7.33
CA TYR A 186 -4.05 14.64 -8.69
C TYR A 186 -5.11 13.66 -9.21
N HIS A 187 -5.67 13.95 -10.37
CA HIS A 187 -6.73 13.13 -10.96
C HIS A 187 -6.57 12.98 -12.50
N PRO A 188 -5.42 12.47 -12.97
CA PRO A 188 -5.18 12.34 -14.40
C PRO A 188 -6.10 11.27 -15.01
N TRP A 189 -6.59 11.54 -16.21
CA TRP A 189 -7.23 10.53 -17.02
C TRP A 189 -6.16 9.63 -17.64
N THR A 190 -6.24 8.34 -17.38
CA THR A 190 -5.30 7.35 -17.91
C THR A 190 -6.02 6.40 -18.84
N GLY A 191 -5.49 6.24 -20.05
CA GLY A 191 -5.99 5.28 -21.02
C GLY A 191 -5.77 3.85 -20.53
N VAL A 192 -6.84 3.04 -20.61
CA VAL A 192 -6.80 1.59 -20.36
C VAL A 192 -7.53 0.90 -21.50
N THR A 193 -7.24 -0.39 -21.70
CA THR A 193 -7.95 -1.16 -22.72
C THR A 193 -8.51 -2.42 -22.10
N GLY A 194 -9.79 -2.66 -22.31
CA GLY A 194 -10.46 -3.87 -21.86
C GLY A 194 -11.83 -4.00 -22.48
N LEU A 195 -12.21 -5.22 -22.86
CA LEU A 195 -13.54 -5.59 -23.32
C LEU A 195 -14.01 -6.78 -22.49
N GLY A 196 -15.12 -6.66 -21.80
CA GLY A 196 -15.64 -7.72 -20.92
C GLY A 196 -16.89 -7.30 -20.15
N PHE A 197 -17.44 -8.23 -19.41
CA PHE A 197 -18.66 -8.03 -18.61
C PHE A 197 -18.37 -7.31 -17.29
N CYS A 198 -17.25 -7.62 -16.68
CA CYS A 198 -16.81 -7.00 -15.44
C CYS A 198 -15.32 -6.61 -15.51
N ALA A 199 -14.94 -5.66 -14.70
CA ALA A 199 -13.55 -5.22 -14.63
C ALA A 199 -13.08 -4.99 -13.21
N ALA A 200 -11.78 -5.16 -13.00
CA ALA A 200 -11.07 -4.83 -11.79
C ALA A 200 -9.82 -4.02 -12.13
N LEU A 201 -9.52 -3.03 -11.30
CA LEU A 201 -8.36 -2.17 -11.46
C LEU A 201 -7.19 -2.71 -10.65
N LEU A 202 -6.04 -2.87 -11.31
CA LEU A 202 -4.76 -3.05 -10.66
C LEU A 202 -4.03 -1.72 -10.69
N MET A 203 -3.53 -1.31 -9.54
CA MET A 203 -2.71 -0.12 -9.42
C MET A 203 -1.46 -0.43 -8.60
N LYS A 204 -0.35 0.13 -9.01
CA LYS A 204 0.92 0.09 -8.30
C LYS A 204 1.47 1.52 -8.22
N VAL A 205 1.73 1.94 -7.00
CA VAL A 205 2.23 3.28 -6.64
C VAL A 205 3.54 3.15 -5.92
#